data_9883ba8cf7b380ca4232f17edc8b0d41
#
_entry.id   9883ba8cf7b380ca4232f17edc8b0d41
#
_cell.length_a   1.000
_cell.length_b   1.000
_cell.length_c   1.000
_cell.angle_alpha   90.00
_cell.angle_beta   90.00
_cell.angle_gamma   90.00
#
_symmetry.space_group_name_H-M   'P 1'
#
loop_
_entity.id
_entity.type
_entity.pdbx_description
1 polymer ?
#
loop_
_entity_poly.entity_id
_entity_poly.type
_entity_poly.pdbx_seq_one_letter_code
_entity_poly.pdbx_strand_id
1 'polypeptide(L)'
;NLKECMKQGAFFAGSRYIKNTPELEQFSKEVGYNVADENGQWYASPDLVQPTITNIAVDDKEDTIAITAENHLTIHWIADGKVIHVGSEIDLDDYSDEIGSYVRAEVFGEGGILYTQAFTLDYDGAPEAENKFFFDWGNVVKLFADSILYVCGKSELFCKIWFALTHNDAFAK
;
A
#
# COMPACT_ATOMS: atom_id res chain seq x y z
N ASN A 1 14.84 7.18 17.70
CA ASN A 1 14.67 5.74 17.89
C ASN A 1 13.56 5.26 16.95
N LEU A 2 13.77 4.16 16.19
CA LEU A 2 12.82 3.66 15.17
C LEU A 2 11.39 3.50 15.72
N LYS A 3 11.27 2.93 16.93
CA LYS A 3 9.97 2.75 17.59
C LYS A 3 9.24 4.08 17.86
N GLU A 4 9.97 5.11 18.16
CA GLU A 4 9.40 6.44 18.41
C GLU A 4 8.95 7.08 17.10
N CYS A 5 9.78 7.02 16.05
CA CYS A 5 9.39 7.49 14.71
C CYS A 5 8.15 6.76 14.20
N MET A 6 8.06 5.45 14.42
CA MET A 6 6.88 4.67 14.03
C MET A 6 5.62 5.07 14.80
N LYS A 7 5.73 5.37 16.10
CA LYS A 7 4.60 5.84 16.91
C LYS A 7 4.11 7.23 16.51
N GLN A 8 5.04 8.08 16.10
CA GLN A 8 4.75 9.45 15.68
C GLN A 8 4.33 9.55 14.21
N GLY A 9 4.31 8.42 13.46
CA GLY A 9 4.06 8.44 12.03
C GLY A 9 5.18 9.13 11.22
N ALA A 10 6.31 9.44 11.85
CA ALA A 10 7.42 10.16 11.23
C ALA A 10 8.32 9.20 10.44
N PHE A 11 7.76 8.50 9.47
CA PHE A 11 8.49 7.62 8.56
C PHE A 11 7.79 7.53 7.20
N PHE A 12 8.54 7.13 6.20
CA PHE A 12 8.04 6.80 4.87
C PHE A 12 8.69 5.49 4.40
N ALA A 13 8.03 4.80 3.49
CA ALA A 13 8.54 3.59 2.89
C ALA A 13 9.12 3.88 1.52
N GLY A 14 10.25 3.24 1.19
CA GLY A 14 10.85 3.36 -0.14
C GLY A 14 10.95 2.02 -0.84
N SER A 15 10.74 2.00 -2.15
CA SER A 15 10.91 0.83 -2.99
C SER A 15 11.68 1.19 -4.25
N ARG A 16 12.63 0.32 -4.62
CA ARG A 16 13.26 0.34 -5.96
C ARG A 16 12.52 -0.53 -6.96
N TYR A 17 11.62 -1.36 -6.45
CA TYR A 17 10.85 -2.29 -7.25
C TYR A 17 9.39 -1.83 -7.29
N ILE A 18 8.90 -1.56 -8.49
CA ILE A 18 7.56 -1.05 -8.70
C ILE A 18 6.87 -1.96 -9.72
N LYS A 19 5.73 -2.47 -9.33
CA LYS A 19 4.87 -3.20 -10.26
C LYS A 19 4.24 -2.17 -11.22
N ASN A 20 4.26 -2.48 -12.51
CA ASN A 20 3.64 -1.61 -13.50
C ASN A 20 2.13 -1.48 -13.22
N THR A 21 1.66 -0.23 -13.16
CA THR A 21 0.24 0.11 -13.04
C THR A 21 -0.12 1.01 -14.21
N PRO A 22 -1.41 1.15 -14.57
CA PRO A 22 -1.84 2.07 -15.62
C PRO A 22 -1.35 3.50 -15.42
N GLU A 23 -1.28 3.95 -14.16
CA GLU A 23 -0.80 5.27 -13.78
C GLU A 23 0.70 5.42 -14.05
N LEU A 24 1.50 4.39 -13.75
CA LEU A 24 2.94 4.36 -14.07
C LEU A 24 3.19 4.32 -15.57
N GLU A 25 2.34 3.64 -16.32
CA GLU A 25 2.42 3.60 -17.78
C GLU A 25 2.13 4.97 -18.42
N GLN A 26 1.13 5.67 -17.88
CA GLN A 26 0.83 7.04 -18.30
C GLN A 26 1.99 7.98 -17.94
N PHE A 27 2.48 7.92 -16.72
CA PHE A 27 3.63 8.68 -16.24
C PHE A 27 4.88 8.44 -17.12
N SER A 28 5.18 7.17 -17.43
CA SER A 28 6.29 6.79 -18.33
C SER A 28 6.19 7.45 -19.70
N LYS A 29 4.98 7.57 -20.24
CA LYS A 29 4.73 8.24 -21.53
C LYS A 29 4.92 9.76 -21.42
N GLU A 30 4.49 10.36 -20.33
CA GLU A 30 4.57 11.81 -20.09
C GLU A 30 6.01 12.29 -19.91
N VAL A 31 6.83 11.51 -19.18
CA VAL A 31 8.26 11.87 -18.94
C VAL A 31 9.23 11.23 -19.91
N GLY A 32 8.76 10.41 -20.84
CA GLY A 32 9.61 9.73 -21.83
C GLY A 32 10.48 8.63 -21.22
N TYR A 33 10.09 8.10 -20.08
CA TYR A 33 10.83 7.07 -19.34
C TYR A 33 10.27 5.68 -19.65
N ASN A 34 11.08 4.77 -20.13
CA ASN A 34 10.64 3.39 -20.34
C ASN A 34 10.81 2.60 -19.06
N VAL A 35 9.72 2.46 -18.31
CA VAL A 35 9.75 2.01 -16.91
C VAL A 35 9.50 0.53 -16.72
N ALA A 36 8.99 -0.19 -17.72
CA ALA A 36 8.60 -1.58 -17.55
C ALA A 36 9.53 -2.53 -18.31
N ASP A 37 9.93 -3.62 -17.66
CA ASP A 37 10.50 -4.77 -18.31
C ASP A 37 9.42 -5.56 -19.09
N GLU A 38 9.83 -6.66 -19.74
CA GLU A 38 8.94 -7.55 -20.51
C GLU A 38 7.81 -8.18 -19.67
N ASN A 39 7.93 -8.15 -18.33
CA ASN A 39 6.94 -8.67 -17.38
C ASN A 39 6.07 -7.55 -16.77
N GLY A 40 6.21 -6.33 -17.26
CA GLY A 40 5.51 -5.19 -16.71
C GLY A 40 5.99 -4.77 -15.32
N GLN A 41 7.26 -5.02 -15.01
CA GLN A 41 7.87 -4.67 -13.74
C GLN A 41 9.00 -3.67 -13.97
N TRP A 42 9.07 -2.67 -13.13
CA TRP A 42 10.15 -1.70 -13.13
C TRP A 42 11.03 -1.88 -11.90
N TYR A 43 12.33 -1.97 -12.14
CA TYR A 43 13.34 -1.98 -11.09
C TYR A 43 14.35 -0.87 -11.36
N ALA A 44 14.41 0.10 -10.45
CA ALA A 44 15.40 1.17 -10.54
C ALA A 44 16.81 0.63 -10.26
N SER A 45 17.76 1.00 -11.11
CA SER A 45 19.16 0.62 -10.92
C SER A 45 19.65 1.04 -9.52
N PRO A 46 20.45 0.20 -8.83
CA PRO A 46 21.06 0.56 -7.55
C PRO A 46 21.94 1.82 -7.60
N ASP A 47 22.47 2.15 -8.80
CA ASP A 47 23.33 3.31 -9.01
C ASP A 47 22.54 4.63 -9.07
N LEU A 48 21.22 4.57 -9.28
CA LEU A 48 20.37 5.75 -9.32
C LEU A 48 20.00 6.19 -7.89
N VAL A 49 20.00 7.51 -7.70
CA VAL A 49 19.66 8.10 -6.39
C VAL A 49 18.16 8.02 -6.19
N GLN A 50 17.75 7.48 -5.05
CA GLN A 50 16.34 7.48 -4.65
C GLN A 50 15.85 8.90 -4.36
N PRO A 51 14.57 9.19 -4.61
CA PRO A 51 13.98 10.43 -4.14
C PRO A 51 14.11 10.53 -2.62
N THR A 52 14.17 11.73 -2.10
CA THR A 52 14.30 11.99 -0.67
C THR A 52 13.35 13.10 -0.27
N ILE A 53 12.40 12.81 0.62
CA ILE A 53 11.53 13.82 1.18
C ILE A 53 12.32 14.61 2.22
N THR A 54 12.45 15.91 2.02
CA THR A 54 13.19 16.82 2.93
C THR A 54 12.27 17.57 3.88
N ASN A 55 11.03 17.81 3.45
CA ASN A 55 10.03 18.48 4.30
C ASN A 55 8.62 18.05 3.89
N ILE A 56 7.74 18.02 4.89
CA ILE A 56 6.29 17.93 4.73
C ILE A 56 5.70 19.05 5.57
N ALA A 57 4.99 19.96 4.95
CA ALA A 57 4.28 21.05 5.60
C ALA A 57 2.77 20.78 5.48
N VAL A 58 2.08 20.88 6.60
CA VAL A 58 0.62 20.81 6.68
C VAL A 58 0.12 22.13 7.22
N ASP A 59 -0.80 22.75 6.53
CA ASP A 59 -1.50 23.96 6.98
C ASP A 59 -2.97 23.65 7.21
N ASP A 60 -3.34 23.49 8.48
CA ASP A 60 -4.71 23.16 8.91
C ASP A 60 -5.69 24.33 8.75
N LYS A 61 -5.23 25.53 8.34
CA LYS A 61 -6.11 26.68 8.13
C LYS A 61 -6.50 26.87 6.68
N GLU A 62 -5.57 26.52 5.81
CA GLU A 62 -5.75 26.60 4.36
C GLU A 62 -5.98 25.20 3.77
N ASP A 63 -6.13 24.17 4.61
CA ASP A 63 -6.36 22.77 4.26
C ASP A 63 -5.40 22.24 3.18
N THR A 64 -4.13 22.66 3.27
CA THR A 64 -3.11 22.30 2.28
C THR A 64 -2.01 21.41 2.84
N ILE A 65 -1.49 20.53 1.99
CA ILE A 65 -0.31 19.72 2.30
C ILE A 65 0.72 19.92 1.21
N ALA A 66 1.94 20.33 1.59
CA ALA A 66 3.05 20.50 0.66
C ALA A 66 4.21 19.55 1.00
N ILE A 67 4.80 18.95 -0.02
CA ILE A 67 5.96 18.04 0.08
C ILE A 67 7.12 18.65 -0.69
N THR A 68 8.26 18.83 0.00
CA THR A 68 9.53 19.15 -0.63
C THR A 68 10.36 17.88 -0.73
N ALA A 69 10.78 17.52 -1.94
CA ALA A 69 11.59 16.34 -2.18
C ALA A 69 12.74 16.63 -3.15
N GLU A 70 13.87 15.95 -2.95
CA GLU A 70 15.02 15.97 -3.83
C GLU A 70 15.06 14.70 -4.69
N ASN A 71 15.68 14.77 -5.88
CA ASN A 71 15.83 13.66 -6.82
C ASN A 71 14.49 13.01 -7.21
N HIS A 72 13.42 13.79 -7.21
CA HIS A 72 12.10 13.35 -7.64
C HIS A 72 11.76 13.86 -9.05
N LEU A 73 10.87 13.16 -9.71
CA LEU A 73 10.31 13.50 -11.01
C LEU A 73 8.91 14.07 -10.86
N THR A 74 8.08 13.41 -10.04
CA THR A 74 6.70 13.82 -9.81
C THR A 74 6.21 13.33 -8.45
N ILE A 75 5.15 13.96 -7.95
CA ILE A 75 4.46 13.57 -6.72
C ILE A 75 3.00 13.36 -7.05
N HIS A 76 2.47 12.18 -6.75
CA HIS A 76 1.08 11.83 -6.94
C HIS A 76 0.38 11.75 -5.59
N TRP A 77 -0.77 12.43 -5.47
CA TRP A 77 -1.63 12.37 -4.31
C TRP A 77 -2.74 11.35 -4.53
N ILE A 78 -2.93 10.49 -3.56
CA ILE A 78 -3.79 9.31 -3.67
C ILE A 78 -4.81 9.32 -2.54
N ALA A 79 -6.08 9.23 -2.90
CA ALA A 79 -7.19 8.96 -2.01
C ALA A 79 -7.99 7.76 -2.55
N ASP A 80 -8.44 6.87 -1.65
CA ASP A 80 -9.23 5.68 -1.98
C ASP A 80 -8.66 4.82 -3.13
N GLY A 81 -7.31 4.78 -3.20
CA GLY A 81 -6.58 3.99 -4.20
C GLY A 81 -6.52 4.62 -5.59
N LYS A 82 -6.95 5.87 -5.75
CA LYS A 82 -6.90 6.62 -7.02
C LYS A 82 -5.97 7.81 -6.89
N VAL A 83 -5.31 8.17 -7.99
CA VAL A 83 -4.59 9.44 -8.08
C VAL A 83 -5.61 10.56 -8.27
N ILE A 84 -5.65 11.48 -7.33
CA ILE A 84 -6.56 12.63 -7.34
C ILE A 84 -5.86 13.91 -7.78
N HIS A 85 -4.56 14.05 -7.47
CA HIS A 85 -3.76 15.22 -7.83
C HIS A 85 -2.32 14.84 -8.15
N VAL A 86 -1.66 15.66 -8.97
CA VAL A 86 -0.24 15.55 -9.32
C VAL A 86 0.43 16.90 -9.09
N GLY A 87 1.40 16.95 -8.18
CA GLY A 87 2.11 18.18 -7.82
C GLY A 87 2.73 18.08 -6.44
N SER A 88 3.57 19.05 -6.10
CA SER A 88 4.25 19.12 -4.80
C SER A 88 3.34 19.58 -3.65
N GLU A 89 2.20 20.14 -3.96
CA GLU A 89 1.22 20.67 -3.01
C GLU A 89 -0.17 20.25 -3.44
N ILE A 90 -1.05 19.95 -2.49
CA ILE A 90 -2.47 19.69 -2.69
C ILE A 90 -3.29 20.58 -1.77
N ASP A 91 -4.34 21.19 -2.31
CA ASP A 91 -5.43 21.82 -1.58
C ASP A 91 -6.54 20.79 -1.41
N LEU A 92 -6.87 20.42 -0.19
CA LEU A 92 -7.82 19.35 0.11
C LEU A 92 -9.27 19.75 -0.20
N ASP A 93 -9.57 21.04 -0.13
CA ASP A 93 -10.90 21.58 -0.44
C ASP A 93 -11.29 21.32 -1.92
N ASP A 94 -10.31 21.39 -2.82
CA ASP A 94 -10.52 21.16 -4.25
C ASP A 94 -10.95 19.70 -4.54
N TYR A 95 -10.66 18.76 -3.62
CA TYR A 95 -10.88 17.32 -3.78
C TYR A 95 -11.81 16.72 -2.72
N SER A 96 -12.58 17.54 -2.02
CA SER A 96 -13.45 17.12 -0.93
C SER A 96 -14.45 16.00 -1.31
N ASP A 97 -14.89 15.96 -2.55
CA ASP A 97 -15.78 14.93 -3.08
C ASP A 97 -15.07 13.59 -3.41
N GLU A 98 -13.72 13.64 -3.56
CA GLU A 98 -12.91 12.48 -3.96
C GLU A 98 -12.13 11.90 -2.78
N ILE A 99 -12.00 12.66 -1.69
CA ILE A 99 -11.26 12.28 -0.49
C ILE A 99 -12.23 11.64 0.50
N GLY A 100 -11.91 10.40 0.92
CA GLY A 100 -12.59 9.75 2.04
C GLY A 100 -11.96 10.12 3.38
N SER A 101 -11.38 9.16 4.06
CA SER A 101 -10.82 9.35 5.41
C SER A 101 -9.33 9.67 5.42
N TYR A 102 -8.65 9.61 4.28
CA TYR A 102 -7.21 9.84 4.19
C TYR A 102 -6.77 10.29 2.81
N VAL A 103 -5.63 10.95 2.78
CA VAL A 103 -4.82 11.17 1.58
C VAL A 103 -3.39 10.72 1.85
N ARG A 104 -2.67 10.26 0.84
CA ARG A 104 -1.24 9.92 0.91
C ARG A 104 -0.54 10.36 -0.36
N ALA A 105 0.78 10.50 -0.29
CA ALA A 105 1.57 10.83 -1.47
C ALA A 105 2.52 9.70 -1.87
N GLU A 106 2.74 9.59 -3.16
CA GLU A 106 3.76 8.77 -3.79
C GLU A 106 4.73 9.67 -4.53
N VAL A 107 6.00 9.64 -4.13
CA VAL A 107 7.07 10.48 -4.68
C VAL A 107 7.91 9.62 -5.61
N PHE A 108 7.79 9.86 -6.90
CA PHE A 108 8.50 9.12 -7.94
C PHE A 108 9.83 9.78 -8.28
N GLY A 109 10.85 8.96 -8.45
CA GLY A 109 12.16 9.36 -8.95
C GLY A 109 12.80 8.26 -9.76
N GLU A 110 13.90 8.58 -10.45
CA GLU A 110 14.64 7.60 -11.26
C GLU A 110 15.18 6.43 -10.42
N GLY A 111 15.50 6.68 -9.16
CA GLY A 111 16.02 5.68 -8.22
C GLY A 111 14.95 4.88 -7.47
N GLY A 112 13.66 5.11 -7.74
CA GLY A 112 12.57 4.39 -7.09
C GLY A 112 11.40 5.28 -6.71
N ILE A 113 10.60 4.79 -5.77
CA ILE A 113 9.40 5.48 -5.27
C ILE A 113 9.44 5.55 -3.75
N LEU A 114 8.97 6.66 -3.17
CA LEU A 114 8.67 6.79 -1.75
C LEU A 114 7.16 6.90 -1.54
N TYR A 115 6.69 6.25 -0.49
CA TYR A 115 5.30 6.27 -0.04
C TYR A 115 5.24 6.99 1.30
N THR A 116 4.45 8.06 1.39
CA THR A 116 4.21 8.71 2.68
C THR A 116 3.28 7.84 3.54
N GLN A 117 3.24 8.15 4.83
CA GLN A 117 2.11 7.75 5.67
C GLN A 117 0.83 8.37 5.12
N ALA A 118 -0.30 7.75 5.44
CA ALA A 118 -1.60 8.36 5.22
C ALA A 118 -1.77 9.55 6.17
N PHE A 119 -2.14 10.70 5.61
CA PHE A 119 -2.65 11.83 6.36
C PHE A 119 -4.13 11.58 6.61
N THR A 120 -4.51 11.40 7.85
CA THR A 120 -5.93 11.26 8.24
C THR A 120 -6.57 12.63 8.27
N LEU A 121 -7.75 12.72 7.70
CA LEU A 121 -8.51 13.95 7.63
C LEU A 121 -9.61 13.92 8.68
N ASP A 122 -9.73 14.99 9.46
CA ASP A 122 -10.77 15.16 10.46
C ASP A 122 -11.62 16.37 10.04
N TYR A 123 -12.76 16.09 9.44
CA TYR A 123 -13.72 17.09 8.98
C TYR A 123 -15.15 16.68 9.34
N ASP A 124 -16.05 17.68 9.41
CA ASP A 124 -17.46 17.45 9.70
C ASP A 124 -18.09 16.53 8.66
N GLY A 125 -18.43 15.31 9.08
CA GLY A 125 -18.96 14.27 8.20
C GLY A 125 -17.93 13.27 7.68
N ALA A 126 -16.67 13.36 8.13
CA ALA A 126 -15.67 12.33 7.85
C ALA A 126 -16.23 10.95 8.22
N PRO A 127 -16.10 9.94 7.33
CA PRO A 127 -16.53 8.59 7.68
C PRO A 127 -15.73 8.13 8.90
N GLU A 128 -16.42 7.77 9.97
CA GLU A 128 -15.76 7.12 11.11
C GLU A 128 -14.95 5.94 10.57
N ALA A 129 -13.66 5.91 10.87
CA ALA A 129 -12.81 4.78 10.54
C ALA A 129 -13.37 3.55 11.26
N GLU A 130 -14.29 2.86 10.60
CA GLU A 130 -14.82 1.61 11.11
C GLU A 130 -13.66 0.59 11.12
N ASN A 131 -12.95 0.53 12.25
CA ASN A 131 -12.08 -0.57 12.59
C ASN A 131 -12.95 -1.82 12.78
N LYS A 132 -13.65 -2.22 11.74
CA LYS A 132 -14.26 -3.54 11.66
C LYS A 132 -13.13 -4.54 11.52
N PHE A 133 -12.64 -5.01 12.64
CA PHE A 133 -11.92 -6.27 12.66
C PHE A 133 -12.93 -7.35 12.25
N PHE A 134 -13.07 -7.55 10.93
CA PHE A 134 -13.89 -8.62 10.40
C PHE A 134 -13.16 -9.93 10.69
N PHE A 135 -13.49 -10.51 11.83
CA PHE A 135 -13.19 -11.90 12.06
C PHE A 135 -14.16 -12.73 11.19
N ASP A 136 -13.75 -12.97 9.96
CA ASP A 136 -14.52 -13.81 9.06
C ASP A 136 -14.20 -15.28 9.33
N TRP A 137 -15.11 -15.95 9.96
CA TRP A 137 -15.02 -17.38 10.22
C TRP A 137 -14.83 -18.19 8.93
N GLY A 138 -15.37 -17.75 7.81
CA GLY A 138 -15.19 -18.39 6.52
C GLY A 138 -13.72 -18.38 6.08
N ASN A 139 -13.04 -17.25 6.25
CA ASN A 139 -11.61 -17.13 5.95
C ASN A 139 -10.73 -17.96 6.91
N VAL A 140 -11.09 -18.04 8.19
CA VAL A 140 -10.38 -18.88 9.16
C VAL A 140 -10.55 -20.36 8.82
N VAL A 141 -11.75 -20.81 8.52
CA VAL A 141 -12.01 -22.19 8.11
C VAL A 141 -11.29 -22.53 6.80
N LYS A 142 -11.30 -21.61 5.83
CA LYS A 142 -10.57 -21.77 4.58
C LYS A 142 -9.06 -21.87 4.80
N LEU A 143 -8.48 -20.98 5.60
CA LEU A 143 -7.05 -20.99 5.94
C LEU A 143 -6.66 -22.30 6.62
N PHE A 144 -7.50 -22.81 7.51
CA PHE A 144 -7.29 -24.09 8.18
C PHE A 144 -7.35 -25.26 7.21
N ALA A 145 -8.36 -25.30 6.32
CA ALA A 145 -8.49 -26.31 5.28
C ALA A 145 -7.30 -26.30 4.31
N ASP A 146 -6.89 -25.11 3.84
CA ASP A 146 -5.74 -24.95 2.96
C ASP A 146 -4.44 -25.41 3.64
N SER A 147 -4.29 -25.13 4.93
CA SER A 147 -3.14 -25.58 5.72
C SER A 147 -3.08 -27.10 5.83
N ILE A 148 -4.23 -27.76 6.07
CA ILE A 148 -4.32 -29.23 6.09
C ILE A 148 -3.98 -29.82 4.73
N LEU A 149 -4.56 -29.28 3.64
CA LEU A 149 -4.28 -29.71 2.28
C LEU A 149 -2.80 -29.56 1.93
N TYR A 150 -2.17 -28.44 2.36
CA TYR A 150 -0.74 -28.22 2.17
C TYR A 150 0.10 -29.30 2.88
N VAL A 151 -0.21 -29.61 4.13
CA VAL A 151 0.51 -30.63 4.90
C VAL A 151 0.27 -32.02 4.31
N CYS A 152 -0.95 -32.32 3.89
CA CYS A 152 -1.27 -33.58 3.19
C CYS A 152 -0.48 -33.73 1.87
N GLY A 153 -0.30 -32.64 1.11
CA GLY A 153 0.52 -32.63 -0.10
C GLY A 153 2.02 -32.84 0.15
N LYS A 154 2.49 -32.58 1.38
CA LYS A 154 3.90 -32.77 1.78
C LYS A 154 4.17 -34.08 2.50
N SER A 155 3.15 -34.71 3.10
CA SER A 155 3.30 -35.92 3.91
C SER A 155 2.14 -36.89 3.69
N GLU A 156 2.40 -37.95 2.94
CA GLU A 156 1.43 -39.03 2.69
C GLU A 156 0.95 -39.69 4.00
N LEU A 157 1.84 -39.84 4.96
CA LEU A 157 1.53 -40.43 6.27
C LEU A 157 0.51 -39.53 7.02
N PHE A 158 0.71 -38.21 7.03
CA PHE A 158 -0.19 -37.28 7.67
C PHE A 158 -1.58 -37.32 7.00
N CYS A 159 -1.62 -37.36 5.68
CA CYS A 159 -2.87 -37.44 4.92
C CYS A 159 -3.66 -38.71 5.27
N LYS A 160 -2.99 -39.86 5.39
CA LYS A 160 -3.62 -41.15 5.80
C LYS A 160 -4.17 -41.10 7.22
N ILE A 161 -3.43 -40.51 8.15
CA ILE A 161 -3.85 -40.33 9.55
C ILE A 161 -5.06 -39.38 9.64
N TRP A 162 -4.99 -38.24 8.95
CA TRP A 162 -6.08 -37.27 8.91
C TRP A 162 -7.36 -37.89 8.34
N PHE A 163 -7.25 -38.60 7.21
CA PHE A 163 -8.39 -39.26 6.60
C PHE A 163 -8.98 -40.34 7.49
N ALA A 164 -8.15 -41.12 8.19
CA ALA A 164 -8.61 -42.17 9.13
C ALA A 164 -9.34 -41.52 10.33
N LEU A 165 -8.91 -40.36 10.83
CA LEU A 165 -9.55 -39.66 11.94
C LEU A 165 -10.87 -39.02 11.53
N THR A 166 -10.96 -38.43 10.34
CA THR A 166 -12.17 -37.71 9.89
C THR A 166 -13.25 -38.62 9.30
N HIS A 167 -12.90 -39.82 8.86
CA HIS A 167 -13.84 -40.81 8.26
C HIS A 167 -14.08 -42.02 9.17
N ASN A 168 -13.67 -41.95 10.41
CA ASN A 168 -13.92 -43.02 11.35
C ASN A 168 -15.27 -42.76 12.05
N ASP A 169 -16.29 -43.57 11.68
CA ASP A 169 -17.65 -43.47 12.22
C ASP A 169 -17.75 -43.63 13.75
N ALA A 170 -16.65 -43.97 14.43
CA ALA A 170 -16.57 -44.09 15.87
C ALA A 170 -16.72 -42.70 16.62
N PHE A 171 -16.53 -41.57 15.92
CA PHE A 171 -16.70 -40.22 16.48
C PHE A 171 -18.03 -39.57 16.10
N ALA A 172 -18.92 -40.27 15.42
CA ALA A 172 -20.25 -39.79 15.01
C ALA A 172 -21.37 -40.14 16.00
N LYS A 173 -21.02 -40.31 17.26
CA LYS A 173 -22.01 -40.54 18.35
C LYS A 173 -21.95 -39.46 19.42
#